data_6e1679e41e59731077156590e32ce47c
#
_entry.id   6e1679e41e59731077156590e32ce47c
#
_cell.length_a   1.000
_cell.length_b   1.000
_cell.length_c   1.000
_cell.angle_alpha   90.00
_cell.angle_beta   90.00
_cell.angle_gamma   90.00
#
_symmetry.space_group_name_H-M   'P 1'
#
loop_
_entity.id
_entity.type
_entity.pdbx_description
1 polymer ?
#
loop_
_entity_poly.entity_id
_entity_poly.type
_entity_poly.pdbx_seq_one_letter_code
_entity_poly.pdbx_strand_id
1 'polypeptide(L)'
;MIYNDSQKKAVMHTTGPMMVLAGPGSGKTAVITGRTCQLVTSGISASRILVVTFTRAAAKEMKERYLKAMGKTSTQVTFGTFHGIFYAILRHTYRMSGNNILSEEEKKRLMRELVNHYARDLEEEDLEENLAREISTVKNNQIPLEHYYSACMPQEKFREIYEAYEKWRKENKKLDFDDLMVQCKRLFLERPEVLRAWQHKFQYILIDEFQDISPVQYEIVRMLALPENNLFIVGDDDQSIYQFRGAKPEIMLNFPKDYPGAAQVVLDKNYRSTEFIVKRSQCLIHHNKKRYEKAIFTDNEKGAPVAIRGYKNPREEMRAVAEELREAEKNGCPYEEMALLFRTNLGCRTAVEELMEAQIPFQMRDALPDLYDHWIAKDLLTYLNLAMGSRKRGEFLKIANRPNRYLSRDAFEEATVSFDALLEYYEEKDWMCQRIRKLEQDITTLTHLSPFGAVNYIRYAIGYEQYVKEYAAYRHLKEDDLIS
;
A
#
# COMPACT_ATOMS: atom_id res chain seq x y z
N MET A 1 15.62 22.68 21.92
CA MET A 1 14.36 21.93 22.20
C MET A 1 14.32 21.63 23.70
N ILE A 2 13.17 21.80 24.32
CA ILE A 2 12.95 21.41 25.72
C ILE A 2 12.37 20.01 25.70
N TYR A 3 13.08 19.06 26.30
CA TYR A 3 12.63 17.66 26.43
C TYR A 3 12.03 17.44 27.82
N ASN A 4 10.97 16.60 27.90
CA ASN A 4 10.53 16.05 29.16
C ASN A 4 11.50 14.96 29.65
N ASP A 5 11.30 14.45 30.85
CA ASP A 5 12.23 13.49 31.46
C ASP A 5 12.36 12.19 30.68
N SER A 6 11.25 11.65 30.16
CA SER A 6 11.26 10.44 29.31
C SER A 6 11.99 10.68 28.00
N GLN A 7 11.71 11.78 27.31
CA GLN A 7 12.41 12.17 26.10
C GLN A 7 13.90 12.39 26.36
N LYS A 8 14.25 13.06 27.47
CA LYS A 8 15.63 13.32 27.86
C LYS A 8 16.40 12.03 28.12
N LYS A 9 15.80 11.05 28.81
CA LYS A 9 16.39 9.72 29.00
C LYS A 9 16.69 9.04 27.66
N ALA A 10 15.76 9.09 26.71
CA ALA A 10 15.94 8.51 25.38
C ALA A 10 17.04 9.22 24.58
N VAL A 11 17.07 10.56 24.57
CA VAL A 11 18.08 11.37 23.87
C VAL A 11 19.48 11.14 24.46
N MET A 12 19.60 11.05 25.78
CA MET A 12 20.89 10.93 26.50
C MET A 12 21.43 9.51 26.60
N HIS A 13 20.70 8.49 26.16
CA HIS A 13 21.17 7.12 26.13
C HIS A 13 22.48 7.03 25.33
N THR A 14 23.51 6.38 25.82
CA THR A 14 24.85 6.38 25.20
C THR A 14 25.06 5.19 24.29
N THR A 15 25.15 3.99 24.84
CA THR A 15 25.55 2.75 24.15
C THR A 15 24.59 1.60 24.46
N GLY A 16 24.58 0.61 23.59
CA GLY A 16 23.74 -0.57 23.70
C GLY A 16 22.34 -0.39 23.13
N PRO A 17 21.55 -1.45 23.13
CA PRO A 17 20.21 -1.42 22.56
C PRO A 17 19.21 -0.63 23.41
N MET A 18 18.35 0.11 22.77
CA MET A 18 17.27 0.85 23.42
C MET A 18 15.99 0.79 22.62
N MET A 19 14.88 0.54 23.30
CA MET A 19 13.55 0.62 22.76
C MET A 19 12.79 1.83 23.34
N VAL A 20 12.28 2.66 22.47
CA VAL A 20 11.40 3.80 22.81
C VAL A 20 9.99 3.48 22.36
N LEU A 21 9.13 3.18 23.33
CA LEU A 21 7.70 3.00 23.13
C LEU A 21 7.06 4.39 23.12
N ALA A 22 6.60 4.83 21.98
CA ALA A 22 6.19 6.21 21.79
C ALA A 22 4.71 6.28 21.42
N GLY A 23 3.89 6.80 22.30
CA GLY A 23 2.50 7.07 22.00
C GLY A 23 2.32 8.07 20.85
N PRO A 24 1.09 8.18 20.28
CA PRO A 24 0.80 9.14 19.23
C PRO A 24 1.08 10.56 19.71
N GLY A 25 1.68 11.39 18.86
CA GLY A 25 1.95 12.80 19.19
C GLY A 25 2.96 13.03 20.31
N SER A 26 3.73 12.00 20.75
CA SER A 26 4.68 12.09 21.88
C SER A 26 6.06 12.64 21.50
N GLY A 27 6.28 12.98 20.22
CA GLY A 27 7.53 13.57 19.74
C GLY A 27 8.58 12.53 19.32
N LYS A 28 8.20 11.37 18.77
CA LYS A 28 9.10 10.34 18.19
C LYS A 28 10.24 10.95 17.37
N THR A 29 9.90 11.74 16.36
CA THR A 29 10.88 12.37 15.46
C THR A 29 11.80 13.35 16.18
N ALA A 30 11.31 14.07 17.20
CA ALA A 30 12.12 14.98 18.00
C ALA A 30 13.17 14.23 18.83
N VAL A 31 12.81 13.06 19.38
CA VAL A 31 13.72 12.21 20.14
C VAL A 31 14.81 11.63 19.25
N ILE A 32 14.47 11.10 18.06
CA ILE A 32 15.47 10.56 17.11
C ILE A 32 16.43 11.67 16.67
N THR A 33 15.88 12.83 16.27
CA THR A 33 16.69 13.99 15.87
C THR A 33 17.59 14.45 17.02
N GLY A 34 17.04 14.60 18.21
CA GLY A 34 17.78 15.01 19.40
C GLY A 34 18.89 14.04 19.77
N ARG A 35 18.60 12.74 19.73
CA ARG A 35 19.62 11.72 19.97
C ARG A 35 20.73 11.75 18.90
N THR A 36 20.38 11.94 17.62
CA THR A 36 21.38 12.07 16.55
C THR A 36 22.28 13.27 16.82
N CYS A 37 21.72 14.41 17.23
CA CYS A 37 22.49 15.60 17.61
C CYS A 37 23.39 15.29 18.84
N GLN A 38 22.85 14.64 19.86
CA GLN A 38 23.57 14.29 21.08
C GLN A 38 24.77 13.38 20.80
N LEU A 39 24.61 12.35 19.98
CA LEU A 39 25.68 11.45 19.59
C LEU A 39 26.85 12.24 18.94
N VAL A 40 26.53 13.11 17.99
CA VAL A 40 27.55 13.93 17.31
C VAL A 40 28.23 14.93 18.25
N THR A 41 27.47 15.56 19.14
CA THR A 41 28.03 16.51 20.12
C THR A 41 28.86 15.81 21.20
N SER A 42 28.57 14.54 21.47
CA SER A 42 29.38 13.71 22.36
C SER A 42 30.65 13.14 21.70
N GLY A 43 30.99 13.58 20.47
CA GLY A 43 32.22 13.20 19.79
C GLY A 43 32.10 11.97 18.87
N ILE A 44 30.91 11.38 18.70
CA ILE A 44 30.72 10.30 17.74
C ILE A 44 30.78 10.86 16.32
N SER A 45 31.61 10.26 15.46
CA SER A 45 31.70 10.67 14.07
C SER A 45 30.34 10.54 13.36
N ALA A 46 29.90 11.62 12.72
CA ALA A 46 28.65 11.66 11.99
C ALA A 46 28.53 10.56 10.91
N SER A 47 29.66 10.15 10.31
CA SER A 47 29.69 9.08 9.29
C SER A 47 29.37 7.70 9.83
N ARG A 48 29.42 7.52 11.16
CA ARG A 48 29.14 6.25 11.85
C ARG A 48 27.67 6.10 12.28
N ILE A 49 26.85 7.09 12.01
CA ILE A 49 25.45 7.13 12.42
C ILE A 49 24.55 6.88 11.20
N LEU A 50 23.67 5.91 11.32
CA LEU A 50 22.62 5.57 10.37
C LEU A 50 21.24 5.84 11.00
N VAL A 51 20.41 6.63 10.33
CA VAL A 51 19.02 6.89 10.70
C VAL A 51 18.13 6.36 9.59
N VAL A 52 17.27 5.41 9.93
CA VAL A 52 16.39 4.71 8.98
C VAL A 52 14.93 5.01 9.30
N THR A 53 14.15 5.26 8.26
CA THR A 53 12.70 5.43 8.34
C THR A 53 12.02 4.78 7.12
N PHE A 54 10.69 4.71 7.11
CA PHE A 54 9.93 4.02 6.06
C PHE A 54 9.84 4.80 4.76
N THR A 55 9.72 6.14 4.81
CA THR A 55 9.49 6.96 3.62
C THR A 55 10.64 7.92 3.32
N ARG A 56 10.85 8.20 2.03
CA ARG A 56 11.84 9.20 1.59
C ARG A 56 11.54 10.59 2.14
N ALA A 57 10.25 10.94 2.23
CA ALA A 57 9.82 12.22 2.79
C ALA A 57 10.23 12.36 4.26
N ALA A 58 9.96 11.33 5.09
CA ALA A 58 10.36 11.33 6.50
C ALA A 58 11.89 11.37 6.67
N ALA A 59 12.64 10.64 5.84
CA ALA A 59 14.11 10.69 5.88
C ALA A 59 14.65 12.08 5.54
N LYS A 60 14.06 12.76 4.54
CA LYS A 60 14.40 14.13 4.16
C LYS A 60 14.07 15.10 5.30
N GLU A 61 12.87 15.03 5.84
CA GLU A 61 12.43 15.88 6.95
C GLU A 61 13.31 15.72 8.18
N MET A 62 13.64 14.49 8.57
CA MET A 62 14.54 14.23 9.70
C MET A 62 15.92 14.84 9.47
N LYS A 63 16.46 14.70 8.25
CA LYS A 63 17.72 15.31 7.87
C LYS A 63 17.68 16.85 7.98
N GLU A 64 16.63 17.48 7.48
CA GLU A 64 16.44 18.93 7.54
C GLU A 64 16.33 19.42 9.00
N ARG A 65 15.54 18.73 9.84
CA ARG A 65 15.41 19.02 11.27
C ARG A 65 16.74 18.89 12.00
N TYR A 66 17.52 17.83 11.69
CA TYR A 66 18.86 17.64 12.24
C TYR A 66 19.80 18.78 11.82
N LEU A 67 19.85 19.13 10.54
CA LEU A 67 20.69 20.21 10.03
C LEU A 67 20.35 21.54 10.69
N LYS A 68 19.06 21.88 10.80
CA LYS A 68 18.56 23.06 11.50
C LYS A 68 18.98 23.08 12.97
N ALA A 69 18.84 21.96 13.68
CA ALA A 69 19.22 21.83 15.09
C ALA A 69 20.70 21.99 15.33
N MET A 70 21.55 21.54 14.39
CA MET A 70 23.01 21.61 14.46
C MET A 70 23.58 22.92 13.86
N GLY A 71 22.75 23.78 13.26
CA GLY A 71 23.19 24.99 12.56
C GLY A 71 24.10 24.69 11.35
N LYS A 72 23.87 23.55 10.66
CA LYS A 72 24.72 23.11 9.54
C LYS A 72 23.91 23.03 8.24
N THR A 73 24.61 23.15 7.11
CA THR A 73 24.04 23.03 5.76
C THR A 73 24.21 21.64 5.16
N SER A 74 25.15 20.84 5.69
CA SER A 74 25.42 19.48 5.23
C SER A 74 25.80 18.56 6.39
N THR A 75 25.73 17.24 6.18
CA THR A 75 26.08 16.24 7.18
C THR A 75 26.60 14.95 6.55
N GLN A 76 27.44 14.24 7.29
CA GLN A 76 27.87 12.88 7.00
C GLN A 76 26.98 11.80 7.67
N VAL A 77 26.03 12.19 8.53
CA VAL A 77 25.01 11.26 9.05
C VAL A 77 24.22 10.72 7.87
N THR A 78 24.05 9.41 7.80
CA THR A 78 23.28 8.76 6.76
C THR A 78 21.81 8.72 7.18
N PHE A 79 20.95 9.44 6.46
CA PHE A 79 19.49 9.36 6.59
C PHE A 79 18.94 8.67 5.36
N GLY A 80 18.08 7.68 5.54
CA GLY A 80 17.51 6.95 4.42
C GLY A 80 16.35 6.02 4.79
N THR A 81 15.84 5.33 3.77
CA THR A 81 14.88 4.25 3.94
C THR A 81 15.57 2.89 3.89
N PHE A 82 14.94 1.84 4.42
CA PHE A 82 15.48 0.47 4.33
C PHE A 82 15.90 0.12 2.91
N HIS A 83 14.99 0.30 1.94
CA HIS A 83 15.28 0.03 0.53
C HIS A 83 16.44 0.86 -0.01
N GLY A 84 16.50 2.14 0.33
CA GLY A 84 17.58 3.02 -0.11
C GLY A 84 18.95 2.61 0.42
N ILE A 85 19.02 2.20 1.68
CA ILE A 85 20.26 1.74 2.32
C ILE A 85 20.68 0.38 1.75
N PHE A 86 19.76 -0.59 1.65
CA PHE A 86 20.08 -1.90 1.12
C PHE A 86 20.48 -1.84 -0.37
N TYR A 87 19.82 -0.99 -1.15
CA TYR A 87 20.25 -0.71 -2.51
C TYR A 87 21.65 -0.10 -2.57
N ALA A 88 21.99 0.83 -1.68
CA ALA A 88 23.33 1.42 -1.64
C ALA A 88 24.41 0.37 -1.30
N ILE A 89 24.12 -0.57 -0.40
CA ILE A 89 24.99 -1.70 -0.06
C ILE A 89 25.21 -2.60 -1.29
N LEU A 90 24.14 -3.02 -1.94
CA LEU A 90 24.20 -3.87 -3.14
C LEU A 90 24.92 -3.16 -4.30
N ARG A 91 24.57 -1.89 -4.53
CA ARG A 91 25.20 -1.07 -5.57
C ARG A 91 26.71 -0.94 -5.36
N HIS A 92 27.15 -0.71 -4.13
CA HIS A 92 28.57 -0.61 -3.82
C HIS A 92 29.32 -1.92 -4.09
N THR A 93 28.69 -3.05 -3.75
CA THR A 93 29.33 -4.37 -3.86
C THR A 93 29.31 -4.92 -5.30
N TYR A 94 28.16 -4.79 -5.99
CA TYR A 94 27.96 -5.40 -7.32
C TYR A 94 28.08 -4.39 -8.47
N ARG A 95 28.40 -3.12 -8.18
CA ARG A 95 28.47 -2.00 -9.18
C ARG A 95 27.18 -1.87 -10.00
N MET A 96 26.03 -2.06 -9.35
CA MET A 96 24.71 -1.96 -9.98
C MET A 96 24.38 -0.52 -10.36
N SER A 97 23.55 -0.38 -11.40
CA SER A 97 22.97 0.90 -11.83
C SER A 97 21.46 0.95 -11.57
N GLY A 98 20.83 2.11 -11.75
CA GLY A 98 19.39 2.25 -11.64
C GLY A 98 18.60 1.35 -12.61
N ASN A 99 19.19 1.03 -13.77
CA ASN A 99 18.59 0.14 -14.76
C ASN A 99 18.41 -1.32 -14.28
N ASN A 100 19.07 -1.72 -13.20
CA ASN A 100 18.88 -3.03 -12.59
C ASN A 100 17.65 -3.11 -11.69
N ILE A 101 16.99 -1.98 -11.41
CA ILE A 101 15.73 -2.00 -10.65
C ILE A 101 14.57 -2.16 -11.61
N LEU A 102 13.69 -3.12 -11.32
CA LEU A 102 12.46 -3.34 -12.05
C LEU A 102 11.48 -2.19 -11.72
N SER A 103 11.10 -1.40 -12.72
CA SER A 103 10.11 -0.34 -12.52
C SER A 103 8.70 -0.94 -12.35
N GLU A 104 7.79 -0.18 -11.73
CA GLU A 104 6.40 -0.63 -11.57
C GLU A 104 5.72 -0.89 -12.93
N GLU A 105 6.03 -0.10 -13.94
CA GLU A 105 5.50 -0.28 -15.30
C GLU A 105 6.03 -1.58 -15.95
N GLU A 106 7.34 -1.84 -15.82
CA GLU A 106 7.94 -3.11 -16.27
C GLU A 106 7.35 -4.30 -15.53
N LYS A 107 7.16 -4.17 -14.20
CA LYS A 107 6.57 -5.23 -13.37
C LYS A 107 5.12 -5.52 -13.79
N LYS A 108 4.30 -4.49 -13.98
CA LYS A 108 2.91 -4.64 -14.46
C LYS A 108 2.85 -5.31 -15.84
N ARG A 109 3.72 -4.91 -16.78
CA ARG A 109 3.79 -5.55 -18.10
C ARG A 109 4.17 -7.03 -18.00
N LEU A 110 5.20 -7.33 -17.20
CA LEU A 110 5.65 -8.72 -17.00
C LEU A 110 4.54 -9.58 -16.35
N MET A 111 3.85 -9.06 -15.32
CA MET A 111 2.73 -9.77 -14.70
C MET A 111 1.63 -10.08 -15.71
N ARG A 112 1.28 -9.11 -16.56
CA ARG A 112 0.30 -9.30 -17.64
C ARG A 112 0.73 -10.38 -18.63
N GLU A 113 1.99 -10.39 -19.05
CA GLU A 113 2.53 -11.40 -19.94
C GLU A 113 2.48 -12.80 -19.32
N LEU A 114 2.86 -12.92 -18.04
CA LEU A 114 2.83 -14.19 -17.31
C LEU A 114 1.39 -14.70 -17.10
N VAL A 115 0.48 -13.84 -16.69
CA VAL A 115 -0.94 -14.20 -16.53
C VAL A 115 -1.53 -14.65 -17.86
N ASN A 116 -1.26 -13.93 -18.95
CA ASN A 116 -1.75 -14.29 -20.28
C ASN A 116 -1.16 -15.62 -20.78
N HIS A 117 0.03 -16.02 -20.34
CA HIS A 117 0.67 -17.27 -20.76
C HIS A 117 0.22 -18.47 -19.90
N TYR A 118 0.21 -18.34 -18.58
CA TYR A 118 0.00 -19.46 -17.65
C TYR A 118 -1.41 -19.54 -17.06
N ALA A 119 -2.14 -18.42 -17.03
CA ALA A 119 -3.43 -18.31 -16.36
C ALA A 119 -4.52 -17.68 -17.24
N ARG A 120 -4.41 -17.84 -18.56
CA ARG A 120 -5.33 -17.24 -19.54
C ARG A 120 -6.78 -17.68 -19.37
N ASP A 121 -7.01 -18.83 -18.76
CA ASP A 121 -8.33 -19.41 -18.48
C ASP A 121 -8.95 -18.88 -17.18
N LEU A 122 -8.18 -18.15 -16.37
CA LEU A 122 -8.69 -17.54 -15.15
C LEU A 122 -9.22 -16.13 -15.50
N GLU A 123 -10.55 -15.97 -15.33
CA GLU A 123 -11.24 -14.69 -15.51
C GLU A 123 -11.31 -13.93 -14.16
N GLU A 124 -10.16 -13.69 -13.53
CA GLU A 124 -10.11 -12.89 -12.32
C GLU A 124 -9.69 -11.46 -12.64
N GLU A 125 -10.45 -10.53 -12.10
CA GLU A 125 -10.07 -9.12 -12.10
C GLU A 125 -8.94 -8.88 -11.11
N ASP A 126 -8.10 -7.92 -11.44
CA ASP A 126 -6.92 -7.59 -10.64
C ASP A 126 -5.98 -8.79 -10.38
N LEU A 127 -6.11 -9.87 -11.18
CA LEU A 127 -5.28 -11.07 -11.04
C LEU A 127 -3.78 -10.69 -11.08
N GLU A 128 -3.40 -9.78 -11.96
CA GLU A 128 -2.03 -9.27 -12.08
C GLU A 128 -1.55 -8.60 -10.79
N GLU A 129 -2.41 -7.78 -10.15
CA GLU A 129 -2.09 -7.08 -8.91
C GLU A 129 -2.09 -8.02 -7.70
N ASN A 130 -3.06 -8.94 -7.64
CA ASN A 130 -3.13 -9.96 -6.60
C ASN A 130 -1.91 -10.88 -6.66
N LEU A 131 -1.55 -11.34 -7.85
CA LEU A 131 -0.36 -12.15 -8.10
C LEU A 131 0.91 -11.41 -7.67
N ALA A 132 1.09 -10.15 -8.08
CA ALA A 132 2.24 -9.34 -7.69
C ALA A 132 2.34 -9.17 -6.17
N ARG A 133 1.19 -9.04 -5.47
CA ARG A 133 1.11 -8.95 -4.01
C ARG A 133 1.47 -10.27 -3.34
N GLU A 134 1.01 -11.39 -3.89
CA GLU A 134 1.34 -12.73 -3.37
C GLU A 134 2.82 -13.06 -3.54
N ILE A 135 3.41 -12.76 -4.71
CA ILE A 135 4.85 -12.90 -4.94
C ILE A 135 5.65 -12.08 -3.92
N SER A 136 5.23 -10.84 -3.67
CA SER A 136 5.84 -9.97 -2.66
C SER A 136 5.73 -10.56 -1.25
N THR A 137 4.58 -11.16 -0.91
CA THR A 137 4.34 -11.83 0.38
C THR A 137 5.27 -13.03 0.57
N VAL A 138 5.41 -13.88 -0.45
CA VAL A 138 6.32 -15.04 -0.41
C VAL A 138 7.76 -14.57 -0.17
N LYS A 139 8.22 -13.56 -0.90
CA LYS A 139 9.59 -13.03 -0.77
C LYS A 139 9.85 -12.37 0.58
N ASN A 140 8.99 -11.46 1.00
CA ASN A 140 9.19 -10.69 2.24
C ASN A 140 9.11 -11.55 3.51
N ASN A 141 8.27 -12.59 3.50
CA ASN A 141 8.17 -13.53 4.60
C ASN A 141 9.09 -14.75 4.46
N GLN A 142 9.86 -14.84 3.36
CA GLN A 142 10.75 -15.96 3.06
C GLN A 142 10.04 -17.32 3.17
N ILE A 143 8.80 -17.39 2.68
CA ILE A 143 8.00 -18.61 2.72
C ILE A 143 8.52 -19.57 1.65
N PRO A 144 8.87 -20.82 1.98
CA PRO A 144 9.18 -21.83 0.97
C PRO A 144 7.99 -21.99 0.02
N LEU A 145 8.23 -21.97 -1.29
CA LEU A 145 7.16 -21.98 -2.30
C LEU A 145 6.24 -23.20 -2.18
N GLU A 146 6.77 -24.33 -1.71
CA GLU A 146 6.04 -25.55 -1.41
C GLU A 146 5.01 -25.41 -0.28
N HIS A 147 5.19 -24.43 0.61
CA HIS A 147 4.30 -24.18 1.75
C HIS A 147 3.38 -22.97 1.57
N TYR A 148 3.45 -22.34 0.39
CA TYR A 148 2.58 -21.21 0.07
C TYR A 148 1.38 -21.67 -0.74
N TYR A 149 0.18 -21.29 -0.32
CA TYR A 149 -1.07 -21.52 -1.01
C TYR A 149 -1.64 -20.20 -1.51
N SER A 150 -1.73 -20.06 -2.84
CA SER A 150 -2.27 -18.85 -3.46
C SER A 150 -3.77 -18.73 -3.17
N ALA A 151 -4.20 -17.50 -2.90
CA ALA A 151 -5.62 -17.16 -2.74
C ALA A 151 -6.29 -16.80 -4.08
N CYS A 152 -5.48 -16.44 -5.11
CA CYS A 152 -6.00 -15.95 -6.38
C CYS A 152 -5.93 -16.98 -7.53
N MET A 153 -5.29 -18.13 -7.35
CA MET A 153 -5.21 -19.15 -8.40
C MET A 153 -4.83 -20.53 -7.86
N PRO A 154 -5.01 -21.61 -8.66
CA PRO A 154 -4.51 -22.93 -8.33
C PRO A 154 -3.00 -22.92 -8.05
N GLN A 155 -2.58 -23.67 -7.03
CA GLN A 155 -1.22 -23.66 -6.51
C GLN A 155 -0.15 -23.99 -7.56
N GLU A 156 -0.42 -24.94 -8.44
CA GLU A 156 0.50 -25.34 -9.51
C GLU A 156 0.77 -24.18 -10.45
N LYS A 157 -0.27 -23.46 -10.90
CA LYS A 157 -0.15 -22.29 -11.75
C LYS A 157 0.61 -21.14 -11.07
N PHE A 158 0.34 -20.92 -9.77
CA PHE A 158 1.09 -19.92 -9.02
C PHE A 158 2.58 -20.23 -8.98
N ARG A 159 2.95 -21.49 -8.76
CA ARG A 159 4.36 -21.93 -8.76
C ARG A 159 5.02 -21.72 -10.11
N GLU A 160 4.37 -22.14 -11.19
CA GLU A 160 4.87 -21.94 -12.56
C GLU A 160 5.12 -20.46 -12.87
N ILE A 161 4.16 -19.60 -12.51
CA ILE A 161 4.28 -18.15 -12.70
C ILE A 161 5.40 -17.56 -11.82
N TYR A 162 5.48 -17.97 -10.56
CA TYR A 162 6.54 -17.51 -9.66
C TYR A 162 7.93 -17.88 -10.19
N GLU A 163 8.12 -19.12 -10.64
CA GLU A 163 9.37 -19.59 -11.21
C GLU A 163 9.72 -18.88 -12.53
N ALA A 164 8.74 -18.68 -13.40
CA ALA A 164 8.90 -17.92 -14.64
C ALA A 164 9.27 -16.44 -14.37
N TYR A 165 8.63 -15.80 -13.37
CA TYR A 165 8.96 -14.47 -12.92
C TYR A 165 10.41 -14.37 -12.43
N GLU A 166 10.81 -15.28 -11.55
CA GLU A 166 12.17 -15.32 -11.00
C GLU A 166 13.23 -15.62 -12.09
N LYS A 167 12.90 -16.49 -13.05
CA LYS A 167 13.76 -16.81 -14.20
C LYS A 167 13.96 -15.57 -15.08
N TRP A 168 12.86 -14.93 -15.49
CA TRP A 168 12.91 -13.72 -16.32
C TRP A 168 13.73 -12.62 -15.65
N ARG A 169 13.51 -12.39 -14.36
CA ARG A 169 14.21 -11.39 -13.58
C ARG A 169 15.73 -11.65 -13.56
N LYS A 170 16.13 -12.90 -13.33
CA LYS A 170 17.56 -13.30 -13.32
C LYS A 170 18.21 -13.12 -14.68
N GLU A 171 17.56 -13.56 -15.75
CA GLU A 171 18.05 -13.45 -17.13
C GLU A 171 18.23 -11.99 -17.57
N ASN A 172 17.29 -11.12 -17.17
CA ASN A 172 17.34 -9.68 -17.48
C ASN A 172 18.14 -8.87 -16.45
N LYS A 173 18.76 -9.51 -15.45
CA LYS A 173 19.54 -8.85 -14.39
C LYS A 173 18.75 -7.75 -13.68
N LYS A 174 17.45 -7.97 -13.44
CA LYS A 174 16.54 -7.06 -12.76
C LYS A 174 16.31 -7.50 -11.32
N LEU A 175 16.16 -6.53 -10.42
CA LEU A 175 15.74 -6.70 -9.04
C LEU A 175 14.46 -5.91 -8.80
N ASP A 176 13.46 -6.52 -8.20
CA ASP A 176 12.34 -5.79 -7.65
C ASP A 176 12.69 -5.23 -6.24
N PHE A 177 11.77 -4.48 -5.66
CA PHE A 177 12.00 -3.89 -4.34
C PHE A 177 12.16 -4.94 -3.23
N ASP A 178 11.44 -6.07 -3.34
CA ASP A 178 11.52 -7.17 -2.37
C ASP A 178 12.88 -7.88 -2.44
N ASP A 179 13.42 -8.01 -3.66
CA ASP A 179 14.74 -8.59 -3.87
C ASP A 179 15.86 -7.82 -3.20
N LEU A 180 15.74 -6.49 -3.08
CA LEU A 180 16.78 -5.68 -2.45
C LEU A 180 17.08 -6.15 -1.03
N MET A 181 16.04 -6.55 -0.30
CA MET A 181 16.20 -7.04 1.06
C MET A 181 16.76 -8.47 1.08
N VAL A 182 16.18 -9.36 0.29
CA VAL A 182 16.62 -10.76 0.21
C VAL A 182 18.08 -10.87 -0.25
N GLN A 183 18.45 -10.11 -1.29
CA GLN A 183 19.82 -10.11 -1.82
C GLN A 183 20.82 -9.44 -0.87
N CYS A 184 20.41 -8.41 -0.13
CA CYS A 184 21.27 -7.80 0.89
C CYS A 184 21.56 -8.77 2.03
N LYS A 185 20.52 -9.48 2.54
CA LYS A 185 20.71 -10.54 3.54
C LYS A 185 21.66 -11.64 3.02
N ARG A 186 21.41 -12.12 1.81
CA ARG A 186 22.23 -13.14 1.17
C ARG A 186 23.69 -12.69 1.03
N LEU A 187 23.91 -11.46 0.56
CA LEU A 187 25.24 -10.86 0.46
C LEU A 187 25.99 -10.90 1.80
N PHE A 188 25.33 -10.55 2.88
CA PHE A 188 25.95 -10.53 4.21
C PHE A 188 26.28 -11.91 4.73
N LEU A 189 25.49 -12.93 4.39
CA LEU A 189 25.76 -14.33 4.73
C LEU A 189 26.90 -14.91 3.91
N GLU A 190 26.95 -14.63 2.60
CA GLU A 190 27.96 -15.16 1.68
C GLU A 190 29.29 -14.41 1.75
N ARG A 191 29.29 -13.13 2.14
CA ARG A 191 30.46 -12.25 2.18
C ARG A 191 30.61 -11.54 3.53
N PRO A 192 31.08 -12.23 4.55
CA PRO A 192 31.24 -11.63 5.88
C PRO A 192 32.17 -10.41 5.92
N GLU A 193 33.12 -10.31 4.97
CA GLU A 193 34.00 -9.15 4.86
C GLU A 193 33.23 -7.88 4.44
N VAL A 194 32.22 -8.01 3.59
CA VAL A 194 31.34 -6.90 3.23
C VAL A 194 30.51 -6.48 4.43
N LEU A 195 29.92 -7.43 5.14
CA LEU A 195 29.19 -7.16 6.38
C LEU A 195 30.04 -6.39 7.38
N ARG A 196 31.28 -6.88 7.68
CA ARG A 196 32.21 -6.22 8.61
C ARG A 196 32.52 -4.78 8.21
N ALA A 197 32.69 -4.51 6.90
CA ALA A 197 32.93 -3.17 6.42
C ALA A 197 31.75 -2.22 6.72
N TRP A 198 30.49 -2.70 6.54
CA TRP A 198 29.31 -1.92 6.86
C TRP A 198 29.02 -1.80 8.37
N GLN A 199 29.31 -2.82 9.16
CA GLN A 199 29.29 -2.76 10.62
C GLN A 199 30.27 -1.69 11.15
N HIS A 200 31.48 -1.66 10.61
CA HIS A 200 32.46 -0.64 10.98
C HIS A 200 32.02 0.79 10.56
N LYS A 201 31.29 0.89 9.46
CA LYS A 201 30.73 2.17 9.00
C LYS A 201 29.57 2.63 9.87
N PHE A 202 28.62 1.75 10.19
CA PHE A 202 27.40 2.08 10.93
C PHE A 202 27.43 1.51 12.34
N GLN A 203 28.05 2.24 13.26
CA GLN A 203 28.18 1.82 14.66
C GLN A 203 26.97 2.22 15.51
N TYR A 204 26.16 3.16 15.05
CA TYR A 204 24.92 3.60 15.68
C TYR A 204 23.79 3.55 14.67
N ILE A 205 22.79 2.75 14.94
CA ILE A 205 21.63 2.56 14.05
C ILE A 205 20.37 3.01 14.79
N LEU A 206 19.73 4.03 14.25
CA LEU A 206 18.47 4.57 14.77
C LEU A 206 17.35 4.27 13.78
N ILE A 207 16.24 3.70 14.26
CA ILE A 207 15.12 3.29 13.40
C ILE A 207 13.84 3.93 13.92
N ASP A 208 13.14 4.64 13.02
CA ASP A 208 11.81 5.18 13.25
C ASP A 208 10.73 4.23 12.72
N GLU A 209 9.52 4.34 13.28
CA GLU A 209 8.34 3.52 12.95
C GLU A 209 8.65 2.01 12.98
N PHE A 210 9.39 1.58 14.00
CA PHE A 210 9.91 0.20 14.09
C PHE A 210 8.81 -0.88 14.12
N GLN A 211 7.56 -0.54 14.48
CA GLN A 211 6.41 -1.45 14.45
C GLN A 211 6.09 -1.96 13.04
N ASP A 212 6.54 -1.25 12.00
CA ASP A 212 6.25 -1.59 10.61
C ASP A 212 7.39 -2.38 9.91
N ILE A 213 8.37 -2.83 10.69
CA ILE A 213 9.51 -3.59 10.14
C ILE A 213 9.09 -5.02 9.72
N SER A 214 9.63 -5.48 8.59
CA SER A 214 9.48 -6.87 8.16
C SER A 214 10.56 -7.78 8.77
N PRO A 215 10.34 -9.11 8.83
CA PRO A 215 11.33 -10.05 9.35
C PRO A 215 12.71 -9.95 8.67
N VAL A 216 12.72 -9.87 7.34
CA VAL A 216 13.99 -9.79 6.60
C VAL A 216 14.74 -8.48 6.86
N GLN A 217 14.02 -7.37 7.00
CA GLN A 217 14.62 -6.08 7.38
C GLN A 217 15.23 -6.16 8.77
N TYR A 218 14.51 -6.74 9.71
CA TYR A 218 15.00 -6.92 11.08
C TYR A 218 16.25 -7.77 11.15
N GLU A 219 16.29 -8.90 10.44
CA GLU A 219 17.47 -9.75 10.38
C GLU A 219 18.70 -9.01 9.84
N ILE A 220 18.55 -8.23 8.76
CA ILE A 220 19.64 -7.42 8.20
C ILE A 220 20.10 -6.37 9.22
N VAL A 221 19.17 -5.71 9.91
CA VAL A 221 19.49 -4.72 10.95
C VAL A 221 20.26 -5.38 12.10
N ARG A 222 19.83 -6.56 12.56
CA ARG A 222 20.57 -7.31 13.60
C ARG A 222 21.98 -7.65 13.18
N MET A 223 22.18 -8.09 11.93
CA MET A 223 23.51 -8.36 11.39
C MET A 223 24.37 -7.08 11.36
N LEU A 224 23.82 -5.96 10.93
CA LEU A 224 24.51 -4.68 10.85
C LEU A 224 24.86 -4.10 12.24
N ALA A 225 24.01 -4.31 13.23
CA ALA A 225 24.21 -3.74 14.57
C ALA A 225 25.34 -4.40 15.35
N LEU A 226 25.73 -5.62 14.98
CA LEU A 226 26.85 -6.34 15.62
C LEU A 226 28.20 -5.68 15.29
N PRO A 227 29.20 -5.81 16.17
CA PRO A 227 29.13 -6.41 17.50
C PRO A 227 28.61 -5.46 18.60
N GLU A 228 28.59 -4.13 18.36
CA GLU A 228 28.32 -3.10 19.37
C GLU A 228 26.85 -3.08 19.83
N ASN A 229 25.92 -3.49 19.00
CA ASN A 229 24.47 -3.47 19.25
C ASN A 229 23.92 -2.09 19.70
N ASN A 230 24.51 -0.99 19.22
CA ASN A 230 23.97 0.36 19.46
C ASN A 230 22.73 0.59 18.58
N LEU A 231 21.72 -0.22 18.83
CA LEU A 231 20.45 -0.20 18.10
C LEU A 231 19.39 0.53 18.90
N PHE A 232 18.97 1.68 18.38
CA PHE A 232 17.95 2.55 18.97
C PHE A 232 16.69 2.49 18.13
N ILE A 233 15.65 1.88 18.67
CA ILE A 233 14.37 1.75 17.97
C ILE A 233 13.31 2.65 18.61
N VAL A 234 12.53 3.29 17.75
CA VAL A 234 11.38 4.10 18.16
C VAL A 234 10.16 3.61 17.38
N GLY A 235 9.07 3.41 18.06
CA GLY A 235 7.83 2.95 17.42
C GLY A 235 6.63 3.01 18.34
N ASP A 236 5.47 2.81 17.76
CA ASP A 236 4.20 2.68 18.42
C ASP A 236 3.49 1.42 17.94
N ASP A 237 3.50 0.37 18.74
CA ASP A 237 2.86 -0.90 18.41
C ASP A 237 1.36 -0.76 18.15
N ASP A 238 0.71 0.28 18.68
CA ASP A 238 -0.69 0.62 18.40
C ASP A 238 -0.91 1.23 17.00
N GLN A 239 0.15 1.70 16.33
CA GLN A 239 0.10 2.30 15.00
C GLN A 239 0.55 1.35 13.86
N SER A 240 0.71 0.07 14.13
CA SER A 240 1.09 -0.91 13.10
C SER A 240 -0.07 -1.17 12.14
N ILE A 241 -0.01 -0.59 10.95
CA ILE A 241 -1.03 -0.69 9.89
C ILE A 241 -0.50 -1.29 8.58
N TYR A 242 0.76 -1.71 8.53
CA TYR A 242 1.41 -2.25 7.32
C TYR A 242 1.61 -3.78 7.35
N GLN A 243 0.79 -4.52 8.10
CA GLN A 243 0.85 -5.99 8.12
C GLN A 243 0.63 -6.59 6.73
N PHE A 244 -0.25 -5.98 5.92
CA PHE A 244 -0.49 -6.38 4.53
C PHE A 244 0.72 -6.19 3.60
N ARG A 245 1.76 -5.47 4.05
CA ARG A 245 3.06 -5.32 3.39
C ARG A 245 4.16 -6.16 4.03
N GLY A 246 3.81 -7.10 4.90
CA GLY A 246 4.76 -7.99 5.57
C GLY A 246 5.34 -7.45 6.87
N ALA A 247 4.83 -6.33 7.41
CA ALA A 247 5.20 -5.86 8.74
C ALA A 247 4.74 -6.86 9.81
N LYS A 248 5.54 -7.05 10.85
CA LYS A 248 5.22 -7.91 11.99
C LYS A 248 5.41 -7.15 13.30
N PRO A 249 4.34 -6.64 13.91
CA PRO A 249 4.40 -5.92 15.20
C PRO A 249 5.03 -6.76 16.31
N GLU A 250 4.91 -8.09 16.21
CA GLU A 250 5.52 -9.03 17.16
C GLU A 250 7.04 -8.86 17.27
N ILE A 251 7.71 -8.37 16.24
CA ILE A 251 9.15 -8.08 16.28
C ILE A 251 9.43 -7.02 17.34
N MET A 252 8.64 -5.93 17.36
CA MET A 252 8.77 -4.90 18.39
C MET A 252 8.41 -5.42 19.78
N LEU A 253 7.34 -6.22 19.88
CA LEU A 253 6.92 -6.82 21.15
C LEU A 253 7.96 -7.80 21.73
N ASN A 254 8.72 -8.47 20.87
CA ASN A 254 9.76 -9.41 21.27
C ASN A 254 11.16 -8.79 21.39
N PHE A 255 11.35 -7.51 21.05
CA PHE A 255 12.65 -6.85 21.08
C PHE A 255 13.41 -7.03 22.41
N PRO A 256 12.79 -6.95 23.62
CA PRO A 256 13.50 -7.21 24.87
C PRO A 256 13.97 -8.66 25.05
N LYS A 257 13.34 -9.62 24.35
CA LYS A 257 13.79 -11.02 24.36
C LYS A 257 15.02 -11.19 23.46
N ASP A 258 15.04 -10.51 22.32
CA ASP A 258 16.15 -10.54 21.37
C ASP A 258 17.37 -9.78 21.89
N TYR A 259 17.15 -8.74 22.69
CA TYR A 259 18.17 -7.92 23.33
C TYR A 259 17.95 -7.86 24.85
N PRO A 260 18.35 -8.94 25.59
CA PRO A 260 18.25 -8.93 27.03
C PRO A 260 19.10 -7.78 27.64
N GLY A 261 18.46 -6.95 28.47
CA GLY A 261 19.11 -5.77 29.03
C GLY A 261 18.98 -4.50 28.18
N ALA A 262 18.22 -4.53 27.09
CA ALA A 262 17.88 -3.31 26.35
C ALA A 262 17.19 -2.27 27.26
N ALA A 263 17.66 -1.03 27.20
CA ALA A 263 17.00 0.06 27.89
C ALA A 263 15.62 0.31 27.27
N GLN A 264 14.62 0.60 28.11
CA GLN A 264 13.25 0.88 27.65
C GLN A 264 12.79 2.22 28.22
N VAL A 265 12.15 3.01 27.35
CA VAL A 265 11.50 4.27 27.74
C VAL A 265 10.14 4.36 27.07
N VAL A 266 9.15 4.79 27.84
CA VAL A 266 7.81 5.08 27.33
C VAL A 266 7.68 6.59 27.18
N LEU A 267 7.30 7.06 25.98
CA LEU A 267 6.89 8.43 25.73
C LEU A 267 5.37 8.51 25.83
N ASP A 268 4.89 8.82 26.98
CA ASP A 268 3.48 8.78 27.38
C ASP A 268 2.75 10.11 27.20
N LYS A 269 3.45 11.24 27.08
CA LYS A 269 2.84 12.55 26.92
C LYS A 269 2.57 12.88 25.46
N ASN A 270 1.30 13.11 25.14
CA ASN A 270 0.86 13.60 23.84
C ASN A 270 0.89 15.14 23.82
N TYR A 271 1.60 15.72 22.85
CA TYR A 271 1.73 17.16 22.64
C TYR A 271 0.88 17.69 21.49
N ARG A 272 0.18 16.80 20.78
CA ARG A 272 -0.53 17.13 19.53
C ARG A 272 -2.02 17.37 19.75
N SER A 273 -2.65 16.48 20.50
CA SER A 273 -4.11 16.34 20.53
C SER A 273 -4.68 16.86 21.85
N THR A 274 -5.95 17.29 21.82
CA THR A 274 -6.72 17.67 22.99
C THR A 274 -7.08 16.44 23.84
N GLU A 275 -7.48 16.67 25.08
CA GLU A 275 -7.76 15.60 26.05
C GLU A 275 -8.87 14.64 25.57
N PHE A 276 -9.96 15.18 24.97
CA PHE A 276 -11.04 14.33 24.45
C PHE A 276 -10.56 13.38 23.36
N ILE A 277 -9.73 13.84 22.42
CA ILE A 277 -9.17 13.00 21.36
C ILE A 277 -8.30 11.89 21.97
N VAL A 278 -7.40 12.24 22.88
CA VAL A 278 -6.51 11.28 23.54
C VAL A 278 -7.31 10.20 24.29
N LYS A 279 -8.30 10.61 25.10
CA LYS A 279 -9.14 9.67 25.85
C LYS A 279 -9.94 8.74 24.94
N ARG A 280 -10.54 9.25 23.87
CA ARG A 280 -11.35 8.43 22.96
C ARG A 280 -10.49 7.47 22.14
N SER A 281 -9.31 7.91 21.69
CA SER A 281 -8.34 7.03 21.03
C SER A 281 -7.88 5.91 21.94
N GLN A 282 -7.61 6.19 23.21
CA GLN A 282 -7.28 5.15 24.20
C GLN A 282 -8.42 4.15 24.41
N CYS A 283 -9.66 4.62 24.55
CA CYS A 283 -10.82 3.72 24.66
C CYS A 283 -10.91 2.77 23.47
N LEU A 284 -10.66 3.26 22.25
CA LEU A 284 -10.68 2.43 21.04
C LEU A 284 -9.55 1.40 21.04
N ILE A 285 -8.30 1.83 21.30
CA ILE A 285 -7.14 0.96 21.19
C ILE A 285 -7.06 -0.11 22.28
N HIS A 286 -7.72 0.08 23.40
CA HIS A 286 -7.79 -0.94 24.48
C HIS A 286 -8.48 -2.24 24.05
N HIS A 287 -9.22 -2.26 22.94
CA HIS A 287 -9.78 -3.49 22.37
C HIS A 287 -8.68 -4.42 21.82
N ASN A 288 -7.53 -3.87 21.43
CA ASN A 288 -6.38 -4.66 21.02
C ASN A 288 -5.74 -5.32 22.25
N LYS A 289 -5.52 -6.64 22.18
CA LYS A 289 -4.98 -7.42 23.31
C LYS A 289 -3.46 -7.60 23.26
N LYS A 290 -2.90 -7.63 22.04
CA LYS A 290 -1.45 -7.83 21.81
C LYS A 290 -0.77 -6.47 21.65
N ARG A 291 -0.46 -5.81 22.77
CA ARG A 291 0.17 -4.49 22.77
C ARG A 291 0.92 -4.24 24.08
N TYR A 292 1.81 -3.26 24.10
CA TYR A 292 2.35 -2.70 25.33
C TYR A 292 1.30 -1.81 26.00
N GLU A 293 1.16 -1.92 27.30
CA GLU A 293 0.33 -0.97 28.05
C GLU A 293 1.03 0.39 28.13
N LYS A 294 0.33 1.42 27.69
CA LYS A 294 0.79 2.81 27.67
C LYS A 294 -0.31 3.71 28.26
N ALA A 295 -0.01 4.44 29.31
CA ALA A 295 -0.93 5.43 29.87
C ALA A 295 -0.69 6.79 29.23
N ILE A 296 -1.21 6.99 28.02
CA ILE A 296 -1.02 8.23 27.27
C ILE A 296 -1.87 9.35 27.90
N PHE A 297 -1.25 10.49 28.15
CA PHE A 297 -1.93 11.69 28.68
C PHE A 297 -1.52 12.93 27.90
N THR A 298 -2.25 14.01 28.10
CA THR A 298 -1.91 15.34 27.55
C THR A 298 -2.20 16.43 28.56
N ASP A 299 -1.39 17.48 28.53
CA ASP A 299 -1.65 18.72 29.27
C ASP A 299 -2.34 19.78 28.40
N ASN A 300 -2.69 19.42 27.17
CA ASN A 300 -3.43 20.31 26.28
C ASN A 300 -4.87 20.49 26.83
N GLU A 301 -5.54 21.53 26.38
CA GLU A 301 -6.93 21.78 26.71
C GLU A 301 -7.85 20.58 26.42
N LYS A 302 -9.05 20.60 27.03
CA LYS A 302 -10.04 19.53 26.80
C LYS A 302 -10.45 19.41 25.32
N GLY A 303 -10.56 20.55 24.65
CA GLY A 303 -11.05 20.65 23.29
C GLY A 303 -12.52 20.30 23.13
N ALA A 304 -12.97 20.15 21.90
CA ALA A 304 -14.32 19.72 21.59
C ALA A 304 -14.48 18.19 21.75
N PRO A 305 -15.64 17.68 22.18
CA PRO A 305 -15.93 16.26 22.21
C PRO A 305 -15.85 15.66 20.79
N VAL A 306 -15.40 14.42 20.69
CA VAL A 306 -15.48 13.66 19.44
C VAL A 306 -16.95 13.39 19.12
N ALA A 307 -17.42 13.88 17.97
CA ALA A 307 -18.78 13.67 17.50
C ALA A 307 -18.83 12.47 16.56
N ILE A 308 -19.89 11.67 16.65
CA ILE A 308 -20.21 10.59 15.73
C ILE A 308 -21.57 10.91 15.14
N ARG A 309 -21.64 10.95 13.81
CA ARG A 309 -22.86 11.25 13.07
C ARG A 309 -23.12 10.17 12.04
N GLY A 310 -24.38 9.86 11.80
CA GLY A 310 -24.84 8.94 10.77
C GLY A 310 -25.68 9.67 9.75
N TYR A 311 -25.50 9.32 8.48
CA TYR A 311 -26.23 9.90 7.35
C TYR A 311 -26.83 8.77 6.50
N LYS A 312 -27.86 9.08 5.72
CA LYS A 312 -28.56 8.09 4.90
C LYS A 312 -27.75 7.66 3.67
N ASN A 313 -26.93 8.54 3.15
CA ASN A 313 -26.10 8.31 1.99
C ASN A 313 -24.82 9.19 2.02
N PRO A 314 -23.80 8.86 1.26
CA PRO A 314 -22.54 9.62 1.23
C PRO A 314 -22.69 11.08 0.80
N ARG A 315 -23.70 11.40 -0.01
CA ARG A 315 -23.94 12.77 -0.48
C ARG A 315 -24.47 13.69 0.62
N GLU A 316 -25.42 13.19 1.43
CA GLU A 316 -25.88 13.91 2.61
C GLU A 316 -24.76 14.11 3.64
N GLU A 317 -23.93 13.09 3.84
CA GLU A 317 -22.75 13.17 4.70
C GLU A 317 -21.82 14.29 4.24
N MET A 318 -21.42 14.30 2.96
CA MET A 318 -20.44 15.26 2.47
C MET A 318 -20.98 16.69 2.39
N ARG A 319 -22.28 16.88 2.17
CA ARG A 319 -22.92 18.21 2.29
C ARG A 319 -22.85 18.75 3.70
N ALA A 320 -23.18 17.92 4.69
CA ALA A 320 -23.08 18.33 6.09
C ALA A 320 -21.62 18.63 6.47
N VAL A 321 -20.65 17.84 6.00
CA VAL A 321 -19.23 18.09 6.19
C VAL A 321 -18.81 19.42 5.55
N ALA A 322 -19.25 19.71 4.32
CA ALA A 322 -18.94 20.97 3.65
C ALA A 322 -19.48 22.19 4.42
N GLU A 323 -20.66 22.07 5.02
CA GLU A 323 -21.22 23.11 5.89
C GLU A 323 -20.38 23.32 7.14
N GLU A 324 -19.94 22.22 7.80
CA GLU A 324 -19.06 22.30 8.97
C GLU A 324 -17.70 22.91 8.66
N LEU A 325 -17.11 22.58 7.52
CA LEU A 325 -15.85 23.18 7.06
C LEU A 325 -15.98 24.70 6.88
N ARG A 326 -17.07 25.16 6.28
CA ARG A 326 -17.36 26.60 6.11
C ARG A 326 -17.59 27.29 7.45
N GLU A 327 -18.28 26.63 8.38
CA GLU A 327 -18.48 27.17 9.72
C GLU A 327 -17.18 27.28 10.50
N ALA A 328 -16.33 26.25 10.41
CA ALA A 328 -15.01 26.27 11.04
C ALA A 328 -14.11 27.38 10.47
N GLU A 329 -14.15 27.59 9.14
CA GLU A 329 -13.40 28.68 8.48
C GLU A 329 -13.89 30.06 8.94
N LYS A 330 -15.20 30.29 9.00
CA LYS A 330 -15.77 31.52 9.54
C LYS A 330 -15.38 31.77 11.00
N ASN A 331 -15.17 30.72 11.79
CA ASN A 331 -14.70 30.76 13.16
C ASN A 331 -13.16 30.88 13.30
N GLY A 332 -12.44 31.07 12.17
CA GLY A 332 -11.01 31.37 12.17
C GLY A 332 -10.09 30.16 12.01
N CYS A 333 -10.61 28.97 11.70
CA CYS A 333 -9.80 27.82 11.34
C CYS A 333 -9.62 27.82 9.80
N PRO A 334 -8.43 28.06 9.26
CA PRO A 334 -8.23 28.05 7.81
C PRO A 334 -8.36 26.65 7.23
N TYR A 335 -8.83 26.52 5.97
CA TYR A 335 -9.02 25.23 5.30
C TYR A 335 -7.75 24.36 5.28
N GLU A 336 -6.56 24.96 5.20
CA GLU A 336 -5.28 24.26 5.23
C GLU A 336 -4.98 23.51 6.55
N GLU A 337 -5.69 23.85 7.63
CA GLU A 337 -5.63 23.18 8.94
C GLU A 337 -6.70 22.09 9.11
N MET A 338 -7.54 21.88 8.09
CA MET A 338 -8.60 20.87 8.10
C MET A 338 -8.22 19.66 7.25
N ALA A 339 -8.65 18.47 7.65
CA ALA A 339 -8.39 17.25 6.90
C ALA A 339 -9.59 16.30 6.90
N LEU A 340 -9.91 15.74 5.74
CA LEU A 340 -10.86 14.63 5.59
C LEU A 340 -10.08 13.34 5.35
N LEU A 341 -10.36 12.30 6.13
CA LEU A 341 -9.72 11.00 6.03
C LEU A 341 -10.72 9.93 5.58
N PHE A 342 -10.35 9.16 4.57
CA PHE A 342 -11.16 8.09 4.00
C PHE A 342 -10.48 6.74 4.15
N ARG A 343 -11.27 5.67 4.25
CA ARG A 343 -10.76 4.29 4.34
C ARG A 343 -10.17 3.81 3.00
N THR A 344 -10.73 4.27 1.88
CA THR A 344 -10.32 3.91 0.53
C THR A 344 -10.22 5.15 -0.36
N ASN A 345 -9.41 5.06 -1.43
CA ASN A 345 -9.28 6.14 -2.41
C ASN A 345 -10.59 6.41 -3.16
N LEU A 346 -11.43 5.39 -3.34
CA LEU A 346 -12.73 5.58 -3.98
C LEU A 346 -13.72 6.34 -3.07
N GLY A 347 -13.65 6.12 -1.76
CA GLY A 347 -14.54 6.74 -0.78
C GLY A 347 -14.48 8.27 -0.72
N CYS A 348 -13.41 8.91 -1.21
CA CYS A 348 -13.29 10.36 -1.22
C CYS A 348 -13.98 11.03 -2.43
N ARG A 349 -14.52 10.27 -3.39
CA ARG A 349 -15.08 10.82 -4.63
C ARG A 349 -16.24 11.79 -4.38
N THR A 350 -17.25 11.36 -3.62
CA THR A 350 -18.39 12.20 -3.24
C THR A 350 -17.95 13.46 -2.51
N ALA A 351 -16.90 13.36 -1.68
CA ALA A 351 -16.33 14.53 -1.03
C ALA A 351 -15.76 15.54 -2.04
N VAL A 352 -15.01 15.05 -3.04
CA VAL A 352 -14.47 15.92 -4.10
C VAL A 352 -15.60 16.64 -4.85
N GLU A 353 -16.64 15.90 -5.25
CA GLU A 353 -17.78 16.46 -5.95
C GLU A 353 -18.49 17.55 -5.12
N GLU A 354 -18.84 17.28 -3.88
CA GLU A 354 -19.53 18.21 -2.99
C GLU A 354 -18.64 19.40 -2.58
N LEU A 355 -17.33 19.22 -2.39
CA LEU A 355 -16.41 20.33 -2.12
C LEU A 355 -16.25 21.25 -3.34
N MET A 356 -16.22 20.67 -4.55
CA MET A 356 -16.21 21.46 -5.80
C MET A 356 -17.51 22.24 -5.98
N GLU A 357 -18.68 21.62 -5.78
CA GLU A 357 -19.99 22.29 -5.80
C GLU A 357 -20.05 23.40 -4.73
N ALA A 358 -19.50 23.15 -3.57
CA ALA A 358 -19.42 24.11 -2.48
C ALA A 358 -18.33 25.18 -2.66
N GLN A 359 -17.50 25.12 -3.70
CA GLN A 359 -16.35 26.01 -3.94
C GLN A 359 -15.37 26.09 -2.75
N ILE A 360 -15.19 24.98 -2.02
CA ILE A 360 -14.22 24.86 -0.95
C ILE A 360 -12.88 24.41 -1.54
N PRO A 361 -11.77 25.15 -1.34
CA PRO A 361 -10.47 24.74 -1.83
C PRO A 361 -9.98 23.51 -1.08
N PHE A 362 -9.44 22.53 -1.80
CA PHE A 362 -8.88 21.31 -1.21
C PHE A 362 -7.65 20.83 -1.98
N GLN A 363 -6.83 20.02 -1.33
CA GLN A 363 -5.72 19.32 -1.94
C GLN A 363 -5.85 17.82 -1.67
N MET A 364 -5.72 17.01 -2.69
CA MET A 364 -5.68 15.56 -2.55
C MET A 364 -4.24 15.06 -2.44
N ARG A 365 -4.03 14.08 -1.59
CA ARG A 365 -2.74 13.39 -1.49
C ARG A 365 -2.50 12.45 -2.66
N ASP A 366 -3.53 11.68 -3.03
CA ASP A 366 -3.49 10.71 -4.11
C ASP A 366 -4.50 11.12 -5.20
N ALA A 367 -4.23 10.76 -6.46
CA ALA A 367 -5.16 10.99 -7.54
C ALA A 367 -6.40 10.10 -7.36
N LEU A 368 -7.57 10.64 -7.72
CA LEU A 368 -8.78 9.82 -7.82
C LEU A 368 -8.58 8.75 -8.89
N PRO A 369 -8.95 7.50 -8.62
CA PRO A 369 -9.05 6.50 -9.67
C PRO A 369 -10.04 6.98 -10.74
N ASP A 370 -9.65 6.85 -12.02
CA ASP A 370 -10.56 7.15 -13.11
C ASP A 370 -11.71 6.12 -13.09
N LEU A 371 -12.97 6.58 -13.02
CA LEU A 371 -14.14 5.69 -13.09
C LEU A 371 -14.16 4.89 -14.38
N TYR A 372 -13.71 5.52 -15.47
CA TYR A 372 -13.65 4.83 -16.76
C TYR A 372 -12.59 3.72 -16.81
N ASP A 373 -11.68 3.69 -15.84
CA ASP A 373 -10.75 2.59 -15.66
C ASP A 373 -11.35 1.40 -14.90
N HIS A 374 -12.48 1.60 -14.21
CA HIS A 374 -13.18 0.50 -13.55
C HIS A 374 -13.75 -0.48 -14.57
N TRP A 375 -13.67 -1.78 -14.29
CA TRP A 375 -14.04 -2.83 -15.25
C TRP A 375 -15.50 -2.75 -15.69
N ILE A 376 -16.43 -2.45 -14.78
CA ILE A 376 -17.85 -2.28 -15.10
C ILE A 376 -18.01 -1.16 -16.14
N ALA A 377 -17.35 -0.03 -15.94
CA ALA A 377 -17.38 1.08 -16.89
C ALA A 377 -16.76 0.67 -18.24
N LYS A 378 -15.64 -0.06 -18.21
CA LYS A 378 -15.01 -0.60 -19.42
C LYS A 378 -15.91 -1.59 -20.17
N ASP A 379 -16.68 -2.42 -19.48
CA ASP A 379 -17.64 -3.33 -20.09
C ASP A 379 -18.80 -2.56 -20.72
N LEU A 380 -19.38 -1.58 -20.00
CA LEU A 380 -20.42 -0.70 -20.53
C LEU A 380 -19.95 0.04 -21.79
N LEU A 381 -18.75 0.63 -21.75
CA LEU A 381 -18.14 1.29 -22.90
C LEU A 381 -17.88 0.31 -24.05
N THR A 382 -17.51 -0.92 -23.74
CA THR A 382 -17.29 -1.96 -24.75
C THR A 382 -18.59 -2.31 -25.47
N TYR A 383 -19.70 -2.47 -24.74
CA TYR A 383 -21.03 -2.64 -25.35
C TYR A 383 -21.38 -1.47 -26.28
N LEU A 384 -21.14 -0.24 -25.83
CA LEU A 384 -21.39 0.95 -26.65
C LEU A 384 -20.49 1.01 -27.91
N ASN A 385 -19.22 0.64 -27.79
CA ASN A 385 -18.30 0.56 -28.93
C ASN A 385 -18.76 -0.47 -29.98
N LEU A 386 -19.23 -1.64 -29.52
CA LEU A 386 -19.78 -2.66 -30.40
C LEU A 386 -21.06 -2.16 -31.09
N ALA A 387 -21.93 -1.42 -30.38
CA ALA A 387 -23.10 -0.76 -30.96
C ALA A 387 -22.70 0.28 -31.99
N MET A 388 -21.62 1.03 -31.81
CA MET A 388 -21.06 1.98 -32.77
C MET A 388 -20.35 1.31 -33.95
N GLY A 389 -20.40 0.00 -34.09
CA GLY A 389 -19.87 -0.75 -35.22
C GLY A 389 -18.48 -1.37 -35.03
N SER A 390 -17.90 -1.29 -33.86
CA SER A 390 -16.66 -2.02 -33.61
C SER A 390 -16.87 -3.55 -33.71
N ARG A 391 -15.91 -4.24 -34.30
CA ARG A 391 -15.91 -5.70 -34.42
C ARG A 391 -14.58 -6.31 -33.98
N LYS A 392 -13.83 -5.59 -33.16
CA LYS A 392 -12.53 -6.03 -32.68
C LYS A 392 -12.67 -7.23 -31.76
N ARG A 393 -11.88 -8.29 -32.00
CA ARG A 393 -11.83 -9.49 -31.16
C ARG A 393 -11.68 -9.18 -29.66
N GLY A 394 -10.75 -8.27 -29.31
CA GLY A 394 -10.50 -7.92 -27.92
C GLY A 394 -11.71 -7.29 -27.20
N GLU A 395 -12.61 -6.62 -27.91
CA GLU A 395 -13.84 -6.06 -27.34
C GLU A 395 -14.90 -7.15 -27.15
N PHE A 396 -15.06 -8.03 -28.12
CA PHE A 396 -15.97 -9.17 -27.96
C PHE A 396 -15.57 -10.06 -26.77
N LEU A 397 -14.29 -10.40 -26.64
CA LEU A 397 -13.82 -11.22 -25.55
C LEU A 397 -14.08 -10.63 -24.15
N LYS A 398 -14.16 -9.29 -24.03
CA LYS A 398 -14.47 -8.66 -22.75
C LYS A 398 -15.92 -8.88 -22.31
N ILE A 399 -16.87 -8.86 -23.25
CA ILE A 399 -18.30 -8.89 -22.92
C ILE A 399 -19.00 -10.21 -23.32
N ALA A 400 -18.31 -11.10 -24.02
CA ALA A 400 -18.89 -12.33 -24.55
C ALA A 400 -19.60 -13.16 -23.48
N ASN A 401 -19.02 -13.23 -22.27
CA ASN A 401 -19.57 -13.94 -21.10
C ASN A 401 -19.90 -13.01 -19.93
N ARG A 402 -20.21 -11.76 -20.21
CA ARG A 402 -20.63 -10.76 -19.20
C ARG A 402 -21.93 -10.06 -19.62
N PRO A 403 -23.12 -10.59 -19.31
CA PRO A 403 -23.43 -11.80 -18.54
C PRO A 403 -23.05 -13.11 -19.25
N ASN A 404 -23.00 -14.18 -18.46
CA ASN A 404 -22.52 -15.49 -18.92
C ASN A 404 -23.35 -16.07 -20.07
N ARG A 405 -22.71 -16.27 -21.24
CA ARG A 405 -23.31 -16.87 -22.44
C ARG A 405 -22.66 -18.19 -22.83
N TYR A 406 -21.60 -18.61 -22.10
CA TYR A 406 -20.83 -19.84 -22.33
C TYR A 406 -20.18 -19.89 -23.74
N LEU A 407 -19.80 -18.74 -24.29
CA LEU A 407 -19.08 -18.67 -25.55
C LEU A 407 -17.60 -19.03 -25.31
N SER A 408 -17.08 -20.00 -26.08
CA SER A 408 -15.66 -20.36 -26.02
C SER A 408 -14.80 -19.27 -26.65
N ARG A 409 -13.62 -19.05 -26.11
CA ARG A 409 -12.63 -18.14 -26.70
C ARG A 409 -12.16 -18.61 -28.09
N ASP A 410 -12.20 -19.91 -28.34
CA ASP A 410 -11.81 -20.51 -29.63
C ASP A 410 -12.76 -20.12 -30.77
N ALA A 411 -14.01 -19.76 -30.44
CA ALA A 411 -14.95 -19.25 -31.45
C ALA A 411 -14.57 -17.85 -31.96
N PHE A 412 -13.60 -17.18 -31.34
CA PHE A 412 -13.14 -15.85 -31.70
C PHE A 412 -11.68 -15.90 -32.25
N GLU A 413 -11.40 -16.68 -33.28
CA GLU A 413 -10.04 -16.83 -33.82
C GLU A 413 -9.56 -15.57 -34.55
N GLU A 414 -10.43 -14.93 -35.33
CA GLU A 414 -10.07 -13.80 -36.17
C GLU A 414 -9.96 -12.48 -35.39
N ALA A 415 -9.10 -11.58 -35.89
CA ALA A 415 -8.94 -10.23 -35.30
C ALA A 415 -10.22 -9.40 -35.37
N THR A 416 -11.09 -9.67 -36.37
CA THR A 416 -12.40 -9.03 -36.57
C THR A 416 -13.47 -10.09 -36.45
N VAL A 417 -14.40 -9.90 -35.51
CA VAL A 417 -15.47 -10.87 -35.23
C VAL A 417 -16.68 -10.64 -36.13
N SER A 418 -17.16 -11.73 -36.76
CA SER A 418 -18.43 -11.77 -37.50
C SER A 418 -19.45 -12.59 -36.72
N PHE A 419 -20.69 -12.13 -36.64
CA PHE A 419 -21.80 -12.90 -36.06
C PHE A 419 -22.08 -14.16 -36.88
N ASP A 420 -21.98 -14.06 -38.22
CA ASP A 420 -22.17 -15.20 -39.12
C ASP A 420 -21.15 -16.30 -38.86
N ALA A 421 -19.86 -15.94 -38.67
CA ALA A 421 -18.81 -16.91 -38.33
C ALA A 421 -19.02 -17.55 -36.95
N LEU A 422 -19.52 -16.80 -35.98
CA LEU A 422 -19.91 -17.34 -34.67
C LEU A 422 -21.08 -18.32 -34.78
N LEU A 423 -22.07 -18.01 -35.60
CA LEU A 423 -23.22 -18.91 -35.84
C LEU A 423 -22.79 -20.18 -36.57
N GLU A 424 -21.86 -20.10 -37.52
CA GLU A 424 -21.27 -21.24 -38.19
C GLU A 424 -20.48 -22.13 -37.24
N TYR A 425 -19.64 -21.53 -36.38
CA TYR A 425 -18.87 -22.27 -35.35
C TYR A 425 -19.76 -23.08 -34.40
N TYR A 426 -20.98 -22.62 -34.13
CA TYR A 426 -21.93 -23.27 -33.22
C TYR A 426 -23.13 -23.88 -33.95
N GLU A 427 -23.07 -24.12 -35.29
CA GLU A 427 -24.21 -24.58 -36.08
C GLU A 427 -24.92 -25.82 -35.53
N GLU A 428 -24.16 -26.75 -34.89
CA GLU A 428 -24.71 -27.97 -34.27
C GLU A 428 -25.37 -27.73 -32.93
N LYS A 429 -25.33 -26.49 -32.35
CA LYS A 429 -25.84 -26.16 -31.00
C LYS A 429 -26.87 -25.07 -31.07
N ASP A 430 -28.11 -25.39 -31.37
CA ASP A 430 -29.21 -24.41 -31.49
C ASP A 430 -29.32 -23.42 -30.34
N TRP A 431 -29.12 -23.87 -29.10
CA TRP A 431 -29.21 -23.01 -27.93
C TRP A 431 -28.06 -21.95 -27.88
N MET A 432 -26.91 -22.27 -28.44
CA MET A 432 -25.79 -21.32 -28.58
C MET A 432 -26.10 -20.31 -29.67
N CYS A 433 -26.58 -20.76 -30.82
CA CYS A 433 -27.03 -19.90 -31.91
C CYS A 433 -28.09 -18.89 -31.45
N GLN A 434 -29.04 -19.32 -30.60
CA GLN A 434 -30.03 -18.41 -30.02
C GLN A 434 -29.38 -17.31 -29.15
N ARG A 435 -28.38 -17.64 -28.34
CA ARG A 435 -27.64 -16.67 -27.51
C ARG A 435 -26.84 -15.70 -28.35
N ILE A 436 -26.22 -16.15 -29.43
CA ILE A 436 -25.47 -15.31 -30.37
C ILE A 436 -26.41 -14.33 -31.07
N ARG A 437 -27.54 -14.80 -31.60
CA ARG A 437 -28.58 -13.96 -32.22
C ARG A 437 -29.13 -12.95 -31.20
N LYS A 438 -29.35 -13.35 -29.97
CA LYS A 438 -29.77 -12.45 -28.89
C LYS A 438 -28.73 -11.35 -28.64
N LEU A 439 -27.44 -11.69 -28.57
CA LEU A 439 -26.35 -10.71 -28.39
C LEU A 439 -26.31 -9.73 -29.58
N GLU A 440 -26.44 -10.23 -30.82
CA GLU A 440 -26.48 -9.37 -32.01
C GLU A 440 -27.67 -8.42 -31.98
N GLN A 441 -28.87 -8.90 -31.62
CA GLN A 441 -30.05 -8.09 -31.45
C GLN A 441 -29.89 -7.04 -30.35
N ASP A 442 -29.29 -7.41 -29.21
CA ASP A 442 -29.04 -6.49 -28.12
C ASP A 442 -28.09 -5.37 -28.53
N ILE A 443 -27.00 -5.69 -29.21
CA ILE A 443 -26.03 -4.70 -29.73
C ILE A 443 -26.72 -3.79 -30.75
N THR A 444 -27.55 -4.33 -31.64
CA THR A 444 -28.32 -3.55 -32.62
C THR A 444 -29.33 -2.60 -31.95
N THR A 445 -30.02 -3.08 -30.92
CA THR A 445 -30.95 -2.27 -30.12
C THR A 445 -30.26 -1.06 -29.48
N LEU A 446 -29.05 -1.24 -28.96
CA LEU A 446 -28.27 -0.15 -28.33
C LEU A 446 -28.02 1.02 -29.30
N THR A 447 -27.92 0.78 -30.60
CA THR A 447 -27.68 1.85 -31.61
C THR A 447 -28.80 2.88 -31.68
N HIS A 448 -30.00 2.52 -31.27
CA HIS A 448 -31.22 3.36 -31.35
C HIS A 448 -31.55 4.05 -30.02
N LEU A 449 -30.77 3.81 -28.96
CA LEU A 449 -31.04 4.35 -27.63
C LEU A 449 -30.21 5.60 -27.35
N SER A 450 -30.73 6.50 -26.51
CA SER A 450 -29.89 7.54 -25.89
C SER A 450 -28.83 6.94 -24.99
N PRO A 451 -27.72 7.63 -24.70
CA PRO A 451 -26.68 7.10 -23.83
C PRO A 451 -27.21 6.58 -22.48
N PHE A 452 -28.10 7.32 -21.84
CA PHE A 452 -28.74 6.89 -20.59
C PHE A 452 -29.65 5.65 -20.80
N GLY A 453 -30.43 5.64 -21.90
CA GLY A 453 -31.25 4.50 -22.27
C GLY A 453 -30.42 3.24 -22.56
N ALA A 454 -29.29 3.40 -23.24
CA ALA A 454 -28.37 2.31 -23.55
C ALA A 454 -27.75 1.70 -22.28
N VAL A 455 -27.29 2.52 -21.34
CA VAL A 455 -26.77 2.02 -20.06
C VAL A 455 -27.86 1.24 -19.30
N ASN A 456 -29.09 1.77 -19.21
CA ASN A 456 -30.19 1.07 -18.56
C ASN A 456 -30.57 -0.23 -19.29
N TYR A 457 -30.52 -0.26 -20.60
CA TYR A 457 -30.78 -1.47 -21.40
C TYR A 457 -29.71 -2.56 -21.08
N ILE A 458 -28.42 -2.17 -21.02
CA ILE A 458 -27.33 -3.09 -20.65
C ILE A 458 -27.54 -3.61 -19.24
N ARG A 459 -27.85 -2.73 -18.28
CA ARG A 459 -28.06 -3.13 -16.88
C ARG A 459 -29.19 -4.14 -16.73
N TYR A 460 -30.36 -3.84 -17.28
CA TYR A 460 -31.59 -4.58 -16.98
C TYR A 460 -32.01 -5.54 -18.07
N ALA A 461 -32.03 -5.15 -19.34
CA ALA A 461 -32.52 -5.99 -20.41
C ALA A 461 -31.51 -7.04 -20.88
N ILE A 462 -30.24 -6.68 -20.97
CA ILE A 462 -29.14 -7.62 -21.22
C ILE A 462 -28.86 -8.47 -19.98
N GLY A 463 -29.18 -7.96 -18.76
CA GLY A 463 -28.98 -8.68 -17.50
C GLY A 463 -27.59 -8.47 -16.88
N TYR A 464 -26.89 -7.40 -17.25
CA TYR A 464 -25.56 -7.11 -16.77
C TYR A 464 -25.54 -6.82 -15.25
N GLU A 465 -26.57 -6.14 -14.70
CA GLU A 465 -26.68 -5.89 -13.27
C GLU A 465 -26.81 -7.18 -12.46
N GLN A 466 -27.57 -8.16 -12.97
CA GLN A 466 -27.67 -9.45 -12.33
C GLN A 466 -26.33 -10.19 -12.32
N TYR A 467 -25.57 -10.10 -13.41
CA TYR A 467 -24.21 -10.64 -13.48
C TYR A 467 -23.30 -9.99 -12.42
N VAL A 468 -23.36 -8.65 -12.25
CA VAL A 468 -22.57 -7.94 -11.23
C VAL A 468 -22.95 -8.38 -9.82
N LYS A 469 -24.25 -8.62 -9.54
CA LYS A 469 -24.71 -9.15 -8.23
C LYS A 469 -24.18 -10.57 -7.97
N GLU A 470 -24.23 -11.44 -8.96
CA GLU A 470 -23.70 -12.81 -8.87
C GLU A 470 -22.18 -12.78 -8.65
N TYR A 471 -21.48 -11.90 -9.34
CA TYR A 471 -20.05 -11.66 -9.14
C TYR A 471 -19.75 -11.16 -7.72
N ALA A 472 -20.50 -10.16 -7.22
CA ALA A 472 -20.35 -9.66 -5.86
C ALA A 472 -20.53 -10.75 -4.80
N ALA A 473 -21.59 -11.58 -4.96
CA ALA A 473 -21.87 -12.71 -4.07
C ALA A 473 -20.74 -13.76 -4.10
N TYR A 474 -20.26 -14.11 -5.28
CA TYR A 474 -19.15 -15.04 -5.45
C TYR A 474 -17.85 -14.54 -4.79
N ARG A 475 -17.60 -13.23 -4.87
CA ARG A 475 -16.39 -12.58 -4.33
C ARG A 475 -16.54 -12.09 -2.88
N HIS A 476 -17.69 -12.32 -2.24
CA HIS A 476 -18.02 -11.82 -0.90
C HIS A 476 -17.89 -10.29 -0.77
N LEU A 477 -18.21 -9.56 -1.86
CA LEU A 477 -18.27 -8.11 -1.90
C LEU A 477 -19.68 -7.62 -1.58
N LYS A 478 -19.81 -6.35 -1.18
CA LYS A 478 -21.12 -5.72 -1.04
C LYS A 478 -21.65 -5.32 -2.43
N GLU A 479 -22.87 -5.71 -2.75
CA GLU A 479 -23.51 -5.38 -4.03
C GLU A 479 -23.58 -3.88 -4.27
N ASP A 480 -23.89 -3.10 -3.23
CA ASP A 480 -24.01 -1.64 -3.32
C ASP A 480 -22.70 -0.95 -3.73
N ASP A 481 -21.55 -1.52 -3.39
CA ASP A 481 -20.23 -0.95 -3.75
C ASP A 481 -19.93 -1.07 -5.26
N LEU A 482 -20.62 -1.98 -5.97
CA LEU A 482 -20.42 -2.22 -7.40
C LEU A 482 -21.56 -1.68 -8.27
N ILE A 483 -22.76 -1.44 -7.72
CA ILE A 483 -23.96 -1.07 -8.49
C ILE A 483 -24.28 0.42 -8.36
N SER A 484 -23.85 1.07 -7.29
CA SER A 484 -24.02 2.50 -7.05
C SER A 484 -23.07 3.32 -7.90
#